data_9e5afdfcb2ed6bed6219b03a114a77ac
#
_entry.id   9e5afdfcb2ed6bed6219b03a114a77ac
#
_cell.length_a   1.000
_cell.length_b   1.000
_cell.length_c   1.000
_cell.angle_alpha   90.00
_cell.angle_beta   90.00
_cell.angle_gamma   90.00
#
_symmetry.space_group_name_H-M   'P 1'
#
loop_
_entity.id
_entity.type
_entity.pdbx_description
1 polymer ?
#
loop_
_entity_poly.entity_id
_entity_poly.type
_entity_poly.pdbx_seq_one_letter_code
_entity_poly.pdbx_strand_id
1 'polypeptide(L)'
;SWLNGGDSGWIGRFIEAYYYDLVEQSFPIGVEIGSKTGSLGFHGAQEHGLSINIEGQDASGFYSILSGLGGEAPSYIPNSHYGEELQYIIDNDQISTLYSEAISNAFNNGTNSSSYEDSDLSSQLKTVARLISGGLQSKVYLVKLNGFDTHFNQIQSGNDIQGDHNELLIELNNAVSSFMEDISAQGF
;
A
#
# COMPACT_ATOMS: atom_id res chain seq x y z
N SER A 1 -4.93 14.59 -11.31
CA SER A 1 -5.28 15.50 -10.23
C SER A 1 -6.64 15.13 -9.64
N TRP A 2 -6.88 15.49 -8.42
CA TRP A 2 -8.08 15.16 -7.63
C TRP A 2 -9.39 15.62 -8.29
N LEU A 3 -9.35 16.74 -8.97
CA LEU A 3 -10.53 17.38 -9.56
C LEU A 3 -10.62 17.27 -11.09
N ASN A 4 -9.53 16.96 -11.77
CA ASN A 4 -9.46 17.13 -13.23
C ASN A 4 -9.12 15.82 -13.97
N GLY A 5 -9.13 14.66 -13.30
CA GLY A 5 -8.84 13.38 -13.96
C GLY A 5 -7.46 13.35 -14.64
N GLY A 6 -6.46 13.97 -14.04
CA GLY A 6 -5.09 13.94 -14.58
C GLY A 6 -4.47 12.54 -14.50
N ASP A 7 -3.55 12.25 -15.39
CA ASP A 7 -2.90 10.94 -15.53
C ASP A 7 -1.90 10.64 -14.41
N SER A 8 -1.67 11.57 -13.47
CA SER A 8 -0.76 11.41 -12.34
C SER A 8 -1.36 11.83 -11.00
N GLY A 9 -1.02 11.09 -9.94
CA GLY A 9 -1.41 11.36 -8.56
C GLY A 9 -0.44 12.28 -7.83
N TRP A 10 -0.90 12.91 -6.76
CA TRP A 10 -0.08 13.84 -5.99
C TRP A 10 1.04 13.13 -5.20
N ILE A 11 0.78 11.90 -4.71
CA ILE A 11 1.77 11.09 -3.99
C ILE A 11 2.90 10.69 -4.95
N GLY A 12 2.56 10.21 -6.15
CA GLY A 12 3.54 9.85 -7.16
C GLY A 12 4.45 11.04 -7.52
N ARG A 13 3.86 12.22 -7.80
CA ARG A 13 4.66 13.43 -8.05
C ARG A 13 5.52 13.86 -6.86
N PHE A 14 5.03 13.68 -5.63
CA PHE A 14 5.81 13.92 -4.42
C PHE A 14 7.00 12.97 -4.33
N ILE A 15 6.79 11.68 -4.58
CA ILE A 15 7.86 10.68 -4.60
C ILE A 15 8.91 11.02 -5.66
N GLU A 16 8.50 11.33 -6.88
CA GLU A 16 9.40 11.75 -7.96
C GLU A 16 10.24 12.98 -7.59
N ALA A 17 9.64 13.95 -6.90
CA ALA A 17 10.32 15.19 -6.54
C ALA A 17 11.33 15.03 -5.38
N TYR A 18 11.07 14.14 -4.42
CA TYR A 18 11.85 14.06 -3.19
C TYR A 18 12.59 12.74 -2.98
N TYR A 19 12.23 11.69 -3.71
CA TYR A 19 12.77 10.34 -3.58
C TYR A 19 13.19 9.73 -4.93
N TYR A 20 13.51 10.57 -5.91
CA TYR A 20 13.91 10.11 -7.25
C TYR A 20 15.08 9.11 -7.22
N ASP A 21 16.06 9.34 -6.34
CA ASP A 21 17.23 8.45 -6.19
C ASP A 21 16.86 7.04 -5.67
N LEU A 22 15.61 6.83 -5.24
CA LEU A 22 15.11 5.55 -4.76
C LEU A 22 14.24 4.79 -5.78
N VAL A 23 14.01 5.35 -6.97
CA VAL A 23 13.09 4.76 -7.97
C VAL A 23 13.56 3.39 -8.47
N GLU A 24 14.88 3.12 -8.49
CA GLU A 24 15.45 1.86 -8.96
C GLU A 24 15.85 0.90 -7.82
N GLN A 25 15.29 1.04 -6.63
CA GLN A 25 15.64 0.18 -5.50
C GLN A 25 14.93 -1.18 -5.57
N SER A 26 15.45 -2.16 -4.83
CA SER A 26 14.85 -3.50 -4.68
C SER A 26 13.63 -3.56 -3.74
N PHE A 27 13.11 -2.42 -3.33
CA PHE A 27 11.93 -2.29 -2.48
C PHE A 27 11.00 -1.19 -3.00
N PRO A 28 9.68 -1.29 -2.82
CA PRO A 28 8.74 -0.27 -3.26
C PRO A 28 8.89 0.99 -2.41
N ILE A 29 8.87 2.17 -3.03
CA ILE A 29 8.86 3.45 -2.30
C ILE A 29 7.53 3.65 -1.58
N GLY A 30 6.43 3.23 -2.23
CA GLY A 30 5.07 3.24 -1.69
C GLY A 30 4.48 1.87 -1.54
N VAL A 31 3.70 1.66 -0.49
CA VAL A 31 2.91 0.44 -0.27
C VAL A 31 1.46 0.85 0.00
N GLU A 32 0.54 0.31 -0.78
CA GLU A 32 -0.89 0.44 -0.55
C GLU A 32 -1.43 -0.88 0.01
N ILE A 33 -2.26 -0.82 1.04
CA ILE A 33 -2.83 -2.01 1.70
C ILE A 33 -4.35 -1.93 1.73
N GLY A 34 -5.02 -3.07 1.54
CA GLY A 34 -6.47 -3.20 1.68
C GLY A 34 -7.28 -2.77 0.46
N SER A 35 -6.65 -2.50 -0.67
CA SER A 35 -7.34 -2.15 -1.92
C SER A 35 -7.30 -3.31 -2.91
N LYS A 36 -8.38 -3.51 -3.66
CA LYS A 36 -8.41 -4.49 -4.78
C LYS A 36 -7.74 -3.94 -6.03
N THR A 37 -7.69 -2.64 -6.17
CA THR A 37 -7.08 -1.93 -7.30
C THR A 37 -6.18 -0.86 -6.78
N GLY A 38 -4.96 -0.75 -7.31
CA GLY A 38 -4.01 0.28 -6.91
C GLY A 38 -4.57 1.69 -7.05
N SER A 39 -4.11 2.60 -6.21
CA SER A 39 -4.52 3.99 -6.24
C SER A 39 -3.77 4.76 -7.32
N LEU A 40 -4.50 5.48 -8.16
CA LEU A 40 -3.92 6.46 -9.08
C LEU A 40 -3.11 7.55 -8.34
N GLY A 41 -3.29 7.67 -7.01
CA GLY A 41 -2.51 8.57 -6.16
C GLY A 41 -1.00 8.36 -6.23
N PHE A 42 -0.56 7.12 -6.47
CA PHE A 42 0.85 6.75 -6.57
C PHE A 42 1.43 6.87 -7.99
N HIS A 43 0.63 7.10 -9.02
CA HIS A 43 1.15 7.30 -10.36
C HIS A 43 1.91 8.62 -10.43
N GLY A 44 3.20 8.56 -10.75
CA GLY A 44 4.01 9.72 -11.04
C GLY A 44 3.66 10.38 -12.35
N ALA A 45 4.32 11.47 -12.69
CA ALA A 45 4.22 12.12 -13.99
C ALA A 45 5.05 11.41 -15.07
N GLN A 46 6.10 10.73 -14.66
CA GLN A 46 7.04 10.01 -15.52
C GLN A 46 7.17 8.54 -15.11
N GLU A 47 7.07 8.24 -13.80
CA GLU A 47 7.25 6.93 -13.23
C GLU A 47 5.92 6.31 -12.80
N HIS A 48 5.71 5.06 -13.16
CA HIS A 48 4.49 4.31 -12.86
C HIS A 48 4.68 3.18 -11.85
N GLY A 49 5.93 2.72 -11.65
CA GLY A 49 6.30 1.62 -10.76
C GLY A 49 6.69 2.03 -9.33
N LEU A 50 6.17 3.17 -8.81
CA LEU A 50 6.59 3.73 -7.51
C LEU A 50 6.02 2.99 -6.30
N SER A 51 4.96 2.23 -6.48
CA SER A 51 4.29 1.53 -5.39
C SER A 51 3.82 0.14 -5.78
N ILE A 52 3.57 -0.66 -4.77
CA ILE A 52 2.91 -1.95 -4.89
C ILE A 52 1.63 -1.95 -4.05
N ASN A 53 0.60 -2.60 -4.55
CA ASN A 53 -0.66 -2.79 -3.83
C ASN A 53 -0.71 -4.20 -3.24
N ILE A 54 -0.95 -4.28 -1.94
CA ILE A 54 -1.20 -5.53 -1.23
C ILE A 54 -2.71 -5.71 -1.13
N GLU A 55 -3.26 -6.65 -1.88
CA GLU A 55 -4.67 -6.97 -1.83
C GLU A 55 -5.02 -7.61 -0.48
N GLY A 56 -6.05 -7.08 0.18
CA GLY A 56 -6.41 -7.48 1.54
C GLY A 56 -5.65 -6.69 2.62
N GLN A 57 -5.68 -7.18 3.86
CA GLN A 57 -5.07 -6.53 5.03
C GLN A 57 -3.80 -7.22 5.53
N ASP A 58 -3.42 -8.33 4.91
CA ASP A 58 -2.31 -9.19 5.33
C ASP A 58 -1.32 -9.43 4.18
N ALA A 59 -0.05 -9.18 4.43
CA ALA A 59 1.02 -9.43 3.48
C ALA A 59 1.52 -10.89 3.49
N SER A 60 0.97 -11.75 4.35
CA SER A 60 1.34 -13.17 4.40
C SER A 60 0.95 -13.86 3.09
N GLY A 61 1.87 -14.56 2.50
CA GLY A 61 1.62 -15.24 1.23
C GLY A 61 1.56 -14.36 -0.02
N PHE A 62 1.72 -13.05 0.11
CA PHE A 62 1.70 -12.12 -1.02
C PHE A 62 2.73 -12.51 -2.10
N TYR A 63 3.95 -12.85 -1.69
CA TYR A 63 5.00 -13.33 -2.59
C TYR A 63 4.61 -14.62 -3.33
N SER A 64 3.98 -15.59 -2.65
CA SER A 64 3.60 -16.85 -3.29
C SER A 64 2.51 -16.69 -4.34
N ILE A 65 1.62 -15.72 -4.18
CA ILE A 65 0.60 -15.39 -5.17
C ILE A 65 1.26 -14.80 -6.41
N LEU A 66 2.14 -13.82 -6.27
CA LEU A 66 2.81 -13.16 -7.39
C LEU A 66 3.79 -14.10 -8.12
N SER A 67 4.59 -14.86 -7.38
CA SER A 67 5.52 -15.82 -7.99
C SER A 67 4.81 -16.95 -8.75
N GLY A 68 3.57 -17.26 -8.39
CA GLY A 68 2.73 -18.23 -9.09
C GLY A 68 2.10 -17.71 -10.38
N LEU A 69 2.08 -16.40 -10.60
CA LEU A 69 1.55 -15.75 -11.80
C LEU A 69 2.63 -15.48 -12.85
N GLY A 70 3.91 -15.51 -12.46
CA GLY A 70 5.05 -15.25 -13.35
C GLY A 70 5.19 -16.32 -14.44
N GLY A 71 5.51 -15.88 -15.66
CA GLY A 71 5.88 -16.72 -16.80
C GLY A 71 7.39 -16.70 -17.03
N GLU A 72 7.87 -17.52 -17.97
CA GLU A 72 9.24 -17.41 -18.44
C GLU A 72 9.35 -16.28 -19.49
N ALA A 73 10.32 -15.38 -19.29
CA ALA A 73 10.63 -14.36 -20.28
C ALA A 73 11.07 -15.02 -21.60
N PRO A 74 10.61 -14.52 -22.75
CA PRO A 74 11.03 -15.08 -24.04
C PRO A 74 12.54 -14.87 -24.24
N SER A 75 13.19 -15.85 -24.86
CA SER A 75 14.62 -15.82 -25.14
C SER A 75 15.04 -14.78 -26.19
N TYR A 76 14.08 -14.19 -26.88
CA TYR A 76 14.30 -13.17 -27.91
C TYR A 76 13.23 -12.09 -27.85
N ILE A 77 13.66 -10.85 -27.81
CA ILE A 77 12.82 -9.67 -27.89
C ILE A 77 13.07 -8.99 -29.23
N PRO A 78 12.05 -8.86 -30.11
CA PRO A 78 12.24 -8.24 -31.41
C PRO A 78 12.50 -6.72 -31.28
N ASN A 79 13.33 -6.18 -32.14
CA ASN A 79 13.55 -4.74 -32.23
C ASN A 79 12.38 -4.08 -33.00
N SER A 80 11.27 -3.88 -32.30
CA SER A 80 10.02 -3.33 -32.84
C SER A 80 9.18 -2.78 -31.69
N HIS A 81 8.14 -2.00 -31.98
CA HIS A 81 7.21 -1.49 -30.99
C HIS A 81 6.60 -2.60 -30.11
N TYR A 82 6.30 -3.76 -30.72
CA TYR A 82 5.90 -4.95 -29.96
C TYR A 82 6.97 -5.42 -28.97
N GLY A 83 8.26 -5.36 -29.37
CA GLY A 83 9.36 -5.73 -28.49
C GLY A 83 9.57 -4.74 -27.35
N GLU A 84 9.33 -3.46 -27.57
CA GLU A 84 9.37 -2.42 -26.54
C GLU A 84 8.29 -2.68 -25.46
N GLU A 85 7.06 -2.96 -25.88
CA GLU A 85 5.97 -3.33 -24.97
C GLU A 85 6.25 -4.62 -24.21
N LEU A 86 6.83 -5.62 -24.88
CA LEU A 86 7.19 -6.88 -24.26
C LEU A 86 8.30 -6.69 -23.23
N GLN A 87 9.33 -5.88 -23.53
CA GLN A 87 10.38 -5.53 -22.57
C GLN A 87 9.80 -4.82 -21.34
N TYR A 88 8.90 -3.86 -21.56
CA TYR A 88 8.21 -3.17 -20.46
C TYR A 88 7.46 -4.14 -19.54
N ILE A 89 6.78 -5.16 -20.09
CA ILE A 89 6.09 -6.19 -19.29
C ILE A 89 7.10 -7.00 -18.47
N ILE A 90 8.23 -7.40 -19.08
CA ILE A 90 9.30 -8.18 -18.41
C ILE A 90 9.90 -7.37 -17.26
N ASP A 91 10.23 -6.11 -17.50
CA ASP A 91 10.83 -5.23 -16.49
C ASP A 91 9.87 -5.03 -15.30
N ASN A 92 8.58 -4.81 -15.57
CA ASN A 92 7.57 -4.72 -14.52
C ASN A 92 7.39 -6.01 -13.71
N ASP A 93 7.45 -7.17 -14.36
CA ASP A 93 7.38 -8.47 -13.68
C ASP A 93 8.60 -8.68 -12.76
N GLN A 94 9.78 -8.33 -13.22
CA GLN A 94 11.01 -8.39 -12.41
C GLN A 94 10.93 -7.45 -11.18
N ILE A 95 10.51 -6.21 -11.38
CA ILE A 95 10.33 -5.23 -10.30
C ILE A 95 9.27 -5.72 -9.30
N SER A 96 8.14 -6.24 -9.79
CA SER A 96 7.08 -6.78 -8.95
C SER A 96 7.58 -7.96 -8.10
N THR A 97 8.41 -8.82 -8.65
CA THR A 97 9.03 -9.93 -7.94
C THR A 97 9.97 -9.43 -6.84
N LEU A 98 10.86 -8.49 -7.13
CA LEU A 98 11.77 -7.89 -6.16
C LEU A 98 11.00 -7.21 -5.00
N TYR A 99 9.97 -6.46 -5.33
CA TYR A 99 9.13 -5.78 -4.32
C TYR A 99 8.40 -6.79 -3.43
N SER A 100 7.90 -7.87 -4.02
CA SER A 100 7.21 -8.92 -3.28
C SER A 100 8.14 -9.67 -2.33
N GLU A 101 9.37 -9.93 -2.76
CA GLU A 101 10.41 -10.51 -1.89
C GLU A 101 10.75 -9.59 -0.72
N ALA A 102 10.96 -8.30 -0.98
CA ALA A 102 11.25 -7.31 0.05
C ALA A 102 10.12 -7.21 1.08
N ILE A 103 8.87 -7.17 0.63
CA ILE A 103 7.69 -7.15 1.50
C ILE A 103 7.57 -8.43 2.31
N SER A 104 7.71 -9.60 1.66
CA SER A 104 7.61 -10.90 2.33
C SER A 104 8.70 -11.06 3.40
N ASN A 105 9.93 -10.67 3.09
CA ASN A 105 11.04 -10.71 4.03
C ASN A 105 10.80 -9.77 5.22
N ALA A 106 10.37 -8.54 4.97
CA ALA A 106 10.04 -7.60 6.02
C ALA A 106 8.88 -8.10 6.89
N PHE A 107 7.81 -8.61 6.27
CA PHE A 107 6.67 -9.15 7.01
C PHE A 107 7.05 -10.34 7.90
N ASN A 108 7.89 -11.25 7.41
CA ASN A 108 8.34 -12.41 8.15
C ASN A 108 9.31 -12.06 9.30
N ASN A 109 10.15 -11.05 9.11
CA ASN A 109 11.10 -10.57 10.12
C ASN A 109 10.47 -9.62 11.13
N GLY A 110 9.38 -8.96 10.75
CA GLY A 110 8.71 -7.97 11.57
C GLY A 110 7.81 -8.59 12.65
N THR A 111 7.55 -7.80 13.66
CA THR A 111 6.68 -8.16 14.79
C THR A 111 5.73 -7.01 15.12
N ASN A 112 4.69 -7.31 15.88
CA ASN A 112 3.82 -6.31 16.49
C ASN A 112 3.94 -6.42 18.01
N SER A 113 4.02 -5.30 18.69
CA SER A 113 4.18 -5.20 20.15
C SER A 113 2.88 -4.76 20.85
N SER A 114 1.91 -4.24 20.10
CA SER A 114 0.60 -3.82 20.60
C SER A 114 -0.53 -4.70 20.07
N SER A 115 -1.66 -4.69 20.78
CA SER A 115 -2.89 -5.32 20.33
C SER A 115 -3.68 -4.35 19.46
N TYR A 116 -4.36 -4.89 18.45
CA TYR A 116 -5.24 -4.14 17.56
C TYR A 116 -6.66 -4.69 17.65
N GLU A 117 -7.65 -3.81 17.57
CA GLU A 117 -9.05 -4.21 17.47
C GLU A 117 -9.32 -4.96 16.15
N ASP A 118 -10.38 -5.74 16.12
CA ASP A 118 -10.80 -6.47 14.92
C ASP A 118 -11.57 -5.54 13.97
N SER A 119 -10.81 -4.78 13.16
CA SER A 119 -11.34 -3.95 12.08
C SER A 119 -10.41 -3.96 10.88
N ASP A 120 -10.95 -3.57 9.72
CA ASP A 120 -10.17 -3.51 8.48
C ASP A 120 -9.01 -2.52 8.58
N LEU A 121 -9.24 -1.33 9.13
CA LEU A 121 -8.21 -0.31 9.30
C LEU A 121 -7.14 -0.76 10.30
N SER A 122 -7.54 -1.37 11.41
CA SER A 122 -6.62 -1.93 12.41
C SER A 122 -5.73 -3.00 11.79
N SER A 123 -6.28 -3.89 10.98
CA SER A 123 -5.53 -4.94 10.28
C SER A 123 -4.53 -4.38 9.28
N GLN A 124 -4.92 -3.34 8.52
CA GLN A 124 -4.02 -2.64 7.61
C GLN A 124 -2.86 -1.97 8.36
N LEU A 125 -3.15 -1.20 9.42
CA LEU A 125 -2.13 -0.51 10.22
C LEU A 125 -1.21 -1.48 10.97
N LYS A 126 -1.73 -2.60 11.46
CA LYS A 126 -0.95 -3.70 12.02
C LYS A 126 0.05 -4.25 11.01
N THR A 127 -0.37 -4.44 9.77
CA THR A 127 0.51 -4.86 8.67
C THR A 127 1.59 -3.82 8.40
N VAL A 128 1.25 -2.53 8.35
CA VAL A 128 2.23 -1.43 8.19
C VAL A 128 3.26 -1.45 9.31
N ALA A 129 2.84 -1.53 10.58
CA ALA A 129 3.75 -1.56 11.72
C ALA A 129 4.72 -2.77 11.63
N ARG A 130 4.20 -3.92 11.21
CA ARG A 130 5.01 -5.13 11.03
C ARG A 130 6.01 -5.00 9.89
N LEU A 131 5.64 -4.37 8.77
CA LEU A 131 6.57 -4.11 7.66
C LEU A 131 7.68 -3.14 8.05
N ILE A 132 7.36 -2.09 8.80
CA ILE A 132 8.33 -1.14 9.33
C ILE A 132 9.30 -1.84 10.28
N SER A 133 8.81 -2.58 11.26
CA SER A 133 9.65 -3.30 12.22
C SER A 133 10.51 -4.38 11.59
N GLY A 134 10.06 -4.95 10.48
CA GLY A 134 10.82 -5.91 9.68
C GLY A 134 11.85 -5.29 8.75
N GLY A 135 11.97 -3.96 8.75
CA GLY A 135 13.01 -3.23 8.02
C GLY A 135 12.67 -2.87 6.59
N LEU A 136 11.40 -2.89 6.18
CA LEU A 136 10.99 -2.38 4.88
C LEU A 136 11.27 -0.87 4.80
N GLN A 137 12.00 -0.45 3.78
CA GLN A 137 12.47 0.95 3.65
C GLN A 137 11.52 1.85 2.85
N SER A 138 10.30 1.42 2.62
CA SER A 138 9.25 2.22 1.98
C SER A 138 9.03 3.55 2.71
N LYS A 139 8.74 4.60 1.95
CA LYS A 139 8.60 5.96 2.46
C LYS A 139 7.15 6.37 2.68
N VAL A 140 6.23 5.73 1.96
CA VAL A 140 4.81 6.06 2.01
C VAL A 140 3.99 4.77 2.13
N TYR A 141 3.12 4.73 3.12
CA TYR A 141 2.12 3.68 3.27
C TYR A 141 0.73 4.30 3.13
N LEU A 142 -0.12 3.69 2.33
CA LEU A 142 -1.50 4.11 2.15
C LEU A 142 -2.43 3.02 2.66
N VAL A 143 -3.24 3.38 3.64
CA VAL A 143 -4.33 2.57 4.19
C VAL A 143 -5.65 3.29 4.00
N LYS A 144 -6.77 2.57 4.02
CA LYS A 144 -8.09 3.14 3.71
C LYS A 144 -9.12 2.76 4.76
N LEU A 145 -9.86 3.75 5.20
CA LEU A 145 -11.10 3.58 5.93
C LEU A 145 -12.26 4.09 5.06
N ASN A 146 -13.18 3.22 4.73
CA ASN A 146 -14.36 3.52 3.93
C ASN A 146 -15.58 3.80 4.82
N GLY A 147 -16.68 4.21 4.22
CA GLY A 147 -17.96 4.30 4.91
C GLY A 147 -18.37 5.70 5.36
N PHE A 148 -17.58 6.74 5.10
CA PHE A 148 -17.90 8.13 5.50
C PHE A 148 -19.08 8.76 4.77
N ASP A 149 -19.66 8.08 3.79
CA ASP A 149 -20.89 8.51 3.12
C ASP A 149 -22.12 8.06 3.92
N THR A 150 -22.32 8.68 5.07
CA THR A 150 -23.28 8.29 6.12
C THR A 150 -24.63 9.02 6.04
N HIS A 151 -25.08 9.40 4.86
CA HIS A 151 -26.24 10.26 4.59
C HIS A 151 -27.46 10.08 5.51
N PHE A 152 -27.84 8.85 5.85
CA PHE A 152 -29.04 8.55 6.63
C PHE A 152 -28.79 8.29 8.12
N ASN A 153 -27.64 7.72 8.46
CA ASN A 153 -27.31 7.26 9.80
C ASN A 153 -26.13 8.03 10.40
N GLN A 154 -25.82 9.21 9.87
CA GLN A 154 -24.72 10.03 10.34
C GLN A 154 -24.78 10.25 11.85
N ILE A 155 -25.99 10.51 12.36
CA ILE A 155 -26.29 10.60 13.79
C ILE A 155 -27.51 9.72 14.11
N GLN A 156 -27.55 9.20 15.34
CA GLN A 156 -28.71 8.46 15.82
C GLN A 156 -29.79 9.45 16.28
N SER A 157 -31.06 9.19 15.91
CA SER A 157 -32.18 10.03 16.34
C SER A 157 -32.25 10.19 17.88
N GLY A 158 -32.17 11.42 18.33
CA GLY A 158 -32.16 11.76 19.75
C GLY A 158 -30.78 11.67 20.45
N ASN A 159 -29.71 11.39 19.70
CA ASN A 159 -28.36 11.37 20.24
C ASN A 159 -27.36 11.85 19.20
N ASP A 160 -26.92 13.09 19.27
CA ASP A 160 -26.06 13.75 18.31
C ASP A 160 -24.60 13.23 18.30
N ILE A 161 -24.22 12.45 19.31
CA ILE A 161 -22.88 11.86 19.44
C ILE A 161 -22.84 10.36 19.15
N GLN A 162 -23.94 9.78 18.67
CA GLN A 162 -24.01 8.37 18.25
C GLN A 162 -24.49 8.27 16.80
N GLY A 163 -23.99 7.27 16.08
CA GLY A 163 -24.32 7.00 14.70
C GLY A 163 -23.09 6.55 13.91
N ASP A 164 -23.30 6.18 12.67
CA ASP A 164 -22.27 5.60 11.80
C ASP A 164 -21.01 6.48 11.69
N HIS A 165 -21.18 7.80 11.65
CA HIS A 165 -20.04 8.71 11.58
C HIS A 165 -19.17 8.66 12.84
N ASN A 166 -19.78 8.61 14.01
CA ASN A 166 -19.05 8.48 15.28
C ASN A 166 -18.35 7.13 15.38
N GLU A 167 -18.97 6.04 14.93
CA GLU A 167 -18.37 4.71 14.92
C GLU A 167 -17.12 4.68 14.05
N LEU A 168 -17.15 5.27 12.85
CA LEU A 168 -15.97 5.41 11.97
C LEU A 168 -14.85 6.25 12.61
N LEU A 169 -15.19 7.31 13.35
CA LEU A 169 -14.20 8.12 14.05
C LEU A 169 -13.58 7.38 15.25
N ILE A 170 -14.36 6.55 15.94
CA ILE A 170 -13.87 5.67 17.01
C ILE A 170 -12.92 4.63 16.42
N GLU A 171 -13.31 3.96 15.33
CA GLU A 171 -12.44 3.01 14.63
C GLU A 171 -11.13 3.65 14.22
N LEU A 172 -11.20 4.83 13.58
CA LEU A 172 -10.01 5.59 13.18
C LEU A 172 -9.10 5.89 14.37
N ASN A 173 -9.68 6.42 15.46
CA ASN A 173 -8.93 6.75 16.68
C ASN A 173 -8.25 5.53 17.29
N ASN A 174 -8.97 4.44 17.44
CA ASN A 174 -8.46 3.23 18.09
C ASN A 174 -7.37 2.57 17.24
N ALA A 175 -7.58 2.47 15.93
CA ALA A 175 -6.61 1.91 15.00
C ALA A 175 -5.30 2.74 14.96
N VAL A 176 -5.40 4.07 14.90
CA VAL A 176 -4.24 4.96 14.92
C VAL A 176 -3.54 4.92 16.28
N SER A 177 -4.26 4.89 17.39
CA SER A 177 -3.68 4.79 18.73
C SER A 177 -2.88 3.50 18.88
N SER A 178 -3.46 2.35 18.51
CA SER A 178 -2.76 1.05 18.55
C SER A 178 -1.51 1.06 17.67
N PHE A 179 -1.58 1.67 16.49
CA PHE A 179 -0.42 1.82 15.60
C PHE A 179 0.69 2.67 16.23
N MET A 180 0.36 3.80 16.81
CA MET A 180 1.35 4.68 17.46
C MET A 180 1.99 4.03 18.68
N GLU A 181 1.21 3.28 19.47
CA GLU A 181 1.73 2.49 20.59
C GLU A 181 2.69 1.41 20.11
N ASP A 182 2.33 0.70 19.03
CA ASP A 182 3.15 -0.37 18.45
C ASP A 182 4.49 0.17 17.94
N ILE A 183 4.47 1.23 17.14
CA ILE A 183 5.67 1.89 16.61
C ILE A 183 6.56 2.40 17.75
N SER A 184 5.98 3.06 18.74
CA SER A 184 6.72 3.57 19.90
C SER A 184 7.34 2.45 20.74
N ALA A 185 6.62 1.35 20.97
CA ALA A 185 7.13 0.20 21.71
C ALA A 185 8.30 -0.49 21.01
N GLN A 186 8.39 -0.37 19.69
CA GLN A 186 9.45 -0.92 18.86
C GLN A 186 10.63 0.06 18.66
N GLY A 187 10.53 1.29 19.15
CA GLY A 187 11.62 2.28 19.15
C GLY A 187 11.74 3.12 17.88
N PHE A 188 10.63 3.25 17.12
CA PHE A 188 10.54 4.09 15.93
C PHE A 188 9.88 5.44 16.21
#